data_14824d2c879ff01b2b0892e9a581d85e
#
_entry.id   14824d2c879ff01b2b0892e9a581d85e
#
_cell.length_a   1.000
_cell.length_b   1.000
_cell.length_c   1.000
_cell.angle_alpha   90.00
_cell.angle_beta   90.00
_cell.angle_gamma   90.00
#
_symmetry.space_group_name_H-M   'P 1'
#
loop_
_entity.id
_entity.type
_entity.pdbx_description
1 polymer ?
#
loop_
_entity_poly.entity_id
_entity_poly.type
_entity_poly.pdbx_seq_one_letter_code
_entity_poly.pdbx_strand_id
1 'polypeptide(L)'
;MVQSTPETLGSLSKLMETLAMALVDLPEQVTVNEIIGENTTVIELKVAKEDIGKIIGKQGRTAMALRTILNGASTKLGKRTVLEIIE
;
A
#
# COMPACT_ATOMS: atom_id res chain seq x y z
N MET A 1 -1.02 -14.79 20.46
CA MET A 1 -1.68 -15.59 19.43
C MET A 1 -1.09 -15.34 18.06
N VAL A 2 -0.74 -16.39 17.40
CA VAL A 2 -0.09 -16.29 16.11
C VAL A 2 -1.13 -16.08 15.00
N GLN A 3 -0.84 -15.15 14.13
CA GLN A 3 -1.71 -14.87 13.00
C GLN A 3 -1.35 -15.75 11.82
N SER A 4 -2.36 -16.10 11.05
CA SER A 4 -2.10 -16.87 9.83
C SER A 4 -1.50 -15.95 8.77
N THR A 5 -0.82 -16.57 7.79
CA THR A 5 -0.23 -15.83 6.69
C THR A 5 -1.24 -14.99 5.91
N PRO A 6 -2.43 -15.52 5.58
CA PRO A 6 -3.42 -14.70 4.86
C PRO A 6 -3.81 -13.45 5.61
N GLU A 7 -3.97 -13.53 6.94
CA GLU A 7 -4.29 -12.36 7.74
C GLU A 7 -3.15 -11.37 7.70
N THR A 8 -1.91 -11.85 7.72
CA THR A 8 -0.74 -10.99 7.67
C THR A 8 -0.68 -10.22 6.37
N LEU A 9 -0.94 -10.89 5.25
CA LEU A 9 -0.97 -10.22 3.95
C LEU A 9 -2.09 -9.19 3.92
N GLY A 10 -3.27 -9.54 4.44
CA GLY A 10 -4.38 -8.60 4.52
C GLY A 10 -4.02 -7.38 5.35
N SER A 11 -3.18 -7.57 6.38
CA SER A 11 -2.75 -6.46 7.22
C SER A 11 -1.88 -5.47 6.46
N LEU A 12 -1.05 -5.92 5.53
CA LEU A 12 -0.23 -5.01 4.73
C LEU A 12 -1.10 -4.17 3.80
N SER A 13 -2.07 -4.78 3.14
CA SER A 13 -3.00 -4.04 2.29
C SER A 13 -3.80 -3.05 3.11
N LYS A 14 -4.25 -3.47 4.28
CA LYS A 14 -5.02 -2.61 5.16
C LYS A 14 -4.19 -1.44 5.65
N LEU A 15 -2.92 -1.68 5.93
CA LEU A 15 -2.01 -0.62 6.35
C LEU A 15 -1.88 0.43 5.24
N MET A 16 -1.67 -0.01 4.00
CA MET A 16 -1.55 0.92 2.89
C MET A 16 -2.84 1.69 2.67
N GLU A 17 -3.97 1.02 2.77
CA GLU A 17 -5.28 1.67 2.65
C GLU A 17 -5.45 2.74 3.73
N THR A 18 -5.15 2.38 4.97
CA THR A 18 -5.31 3.31 6.09
C THR A 18 -4.43 4.54 5.94
N LEU A 19 -3.17 4.33 5.52
CA LEU A 19 -2.27 5.46 5.32
C LEU A 19 -2.76 6.35 4.17
N ALA A 20 -3.21 5.75 3.09
CA ALA A 20 -3.70 6.52 1.95
C ALA A 20 -4.93 7.33 2.34
N MET A 21 -5.86 6.72 3.08
CA MET A 21 -7.06 7.41 3.50
C MET A 21 -6.75 8.61 4.39
N ALA A 22 -5.68 8.53 5.17
CA ALA A 22 -5.27 9.63 6.03
C ALA A 22 -4.65 10.79 5.24
N LEU A 23 -4.18 10.53 4.03
CA LEU A 23 -3.45 11.52 3.24
C LEU A 23 -4.32 12.25 2.23
N VAL A 24 -5.44 11.68 1.84
CA VAL A 24 -6.25 12.22 0.74
C VAL A 24 -7.46 12.99 1.23
N ASP A 25 -8.05 13.77 0.32
CA ASP A 25 -9.26 14.52 0.63
C ASP A 25 -10.53 13.70 0.42
N LEU A 26 -10.46 12.67 -0.43
CA LEU A 26 -11.61 11.82 -0.74
C LEU A 26 -11.30 10.38 -0.33
N PRO A 27 -11.25 10.10 0.98
CA PRO A 27 -10.90 8.76 1.44
C PRO A 27 -11.87 7.68 1.01
N GLU A 28 -13.11 8.04 0.71
CA GLU A 28 -14.10 7.06 0.25
C GLU A 28 -13.76 6.51 -1.13
N GLN A 29 -12.84 7.16 -1.85
CA GLN A 29 -12.43 6.68 -3.16
C GLN A 29 -11.14 5.89 -3.14
N VAL A 30 -10.59 5.67 -1.96
CA VAL A 30 -9.38 4.86 -1.83
C VAL A 30 -9.75 3.39 -1.96
N THR A 31 -9.08 2.69 -2.86
CA THR A 31 -9.23 1.25 -2.98
C THR A 31 -7.86 0.61 -3.07
N VAL A 32 -7.75 -0.59 -2.54
CA VAL A 32 -6.52 -1.36 -2.55
C VAL A 32 -6.84 -2.74 -3.11
N ASN A 33 -5.99 -3.20 -4.00
CA ASN A 33 -6.16 -4.50 -4.64
C ASN A 33 -4.84 -5.26 -4.55
N GLU A 34 -4.92 -6.55 -4.26
CA GLU A 34 -3.73 -7.40 -4.17
C GLU A 34 -3.66 -8.31 -5.36
N ILE A 35 -2.47 -8.36 -5.97
CA ILE A 35 -2.19 -9.34 -7.01
C ILE A 35 -1.09 -10.23 -6.48
N ILE A 36 -1.44 -11.47 -6.16
CA ILE A 36 -0.52 -12.42 -5.54
C ILE A 36 0.15 -13.23 -6.61
N GLY A 37 1.45 -13.04 -6.74
CA GLY A 37 2.26 -13.82 -7.65
C GLY A 37 3.04 -14.89 -6.90
N GLU A 38 3.85 -15.60 -7.65
CA GLU A 38 4.63 -16.70 -7.09
C GLU A 38 5.65 -16.21 -6.07
N ASN A 39 6.37 -15.15 -6.43
CA ASN A 39 7.45 -14.63 -5.59
C ASN A 39 7.20 -13.23 -5.08
N THR A 40 6.22 -12.55 -5.63
CA THR A 40 5.99 -11.14 -5.34
C THR A 40 4.50 -10.87 -5.30
N THR A 41 4.08 -10.10 -4.31
CA THR A 41 2.70 -9.61 -4.23
C THR A 41 2.73 -8.14 -4.59
N VAL A 42 1.82 -7.73 -5.47
CA VAL A 42 1.67 -6.32 -5.83
C VAL A 42 0.44 -5.79 -5.13
N ILE A 43 0.61 -4.69 -4.42
CA ILE A 43 -0.52 -3.98 -3.82
C ILE A 43 -0.78 -2.77 -4.70
N GLU A 44 -1.94 -2.76 -5.35
CA GLU A 44 -2.34 -1.65 -6.19
C GLU A 44 -3.18 -0.68 -5.37
N LEU A 45 -2.73 0.55 -5.33
CA LEU A 45 -3.41 1.61 -4.60
C LEU A 45 -4.04 2.57 -5.61
N LYS A 46 -5.35 2.75 -5.48
CA LYS A 46 -6.08 3.68 -6.33
C LYS A 46 -6.77 4.72 -5.47
N VAL A 47 -6.65 5.97 -5.87
CA VAL A 47 -7.29 7.09 -5.17
C VAL A 47 -8.00 7.97 -6.20
N ALA A 48 -8.75 8.95 -5.71
CA ALA A 48 -9.38 9.91 -6.61
C ALA A 48 -8.29 10.60 -7.43
N LYS A 49 -8.63 10.91 -8.68
CA LYS A 49 -7.68 11.54 -9.59
C LYS A 49 -7.08 12.81 -8.99
N GLU A 50 -7.90 13.61 -8.34
CA GLU A 50 -7.43 14.88 -7.76
C GLU A 50 -6.55 14.65 -6.54
N ASP A 51 -6.50 13.44 -6.00
CA ASP A 51 -5.69 13.13 -4.82
C ASP A 51 -4.37 12.45 -5.16
N ILE A 52 -4.14 12.12 -6.42
CA ILE A 52 -2.91 11.41 -6.82
C ILE A 52 -1.67 12.18 -6.38
N GLY A 53 -1.69 13.50 -6.54
CA GLY A 53 -0.55 14.31 -6.11
C GLY A 53 -0.25 14.22 -4.63
N LYS A 54 -1.28 14.00 -3.81
CA LYS A 54 -1.09 13.86 -2.37
C LYS A 54 -0.43 12.53 -2.00
N ILE A 55 -0.71 11.51 -2.78
CA ILE A 55 -0.10 10.19 -2.56
C ILE A 55 1.34 10.18 -3.04
N ILE A 56 1.62 10.82 -4.16
CA ILE A 56 2.98 10.88 -4.67
C ILE A 56 3.83 11.82 -3.81
N GLY A 57 3.25 12.98 -3.49
CA GLY A 57 3.92 13.95 -2.64
C GLY A 57 4.95 14.75 -3.39
N LYS A 58 5.46 15.76 -2.73
CA LYS A 58 6.47 16.65 -3.30
C LYS A 58 7.72 15.84 -3.62
N GLN A 59 8.13 15.90 -4.88
CA GLN A 59 9.32 15.19 -5.35
C GLN A 59 9.25 13.68 -5.10
N GLY A 60 8.03 13.14 -5.04
CA GLY A 60 7.82 11.70 -4.84
C GLY A 60 8.05 11.22 -3.42
N ARG A 61 8.19 12.12 -2.47
CA ARG A 61 8.58 11.75 -1.10
C ARG A 61 7.55 10.90 -0.37
N THR A 62 6.27 11.21 -0.58
CA THR A 62 5.22 10.45 0.09
C THR A 62 5.17 9.02 -0.43
N ALA A 63 5.21 8.88 -1.76
CA ALA A 63 5.22 7.55 -2.37
C ALA A 63 6.44 6.75 -1.91
N MET A 64 7.60 7.40 -1.83
CA MET A 64 8.80 6.74 -1.37
C MET A 64 8.66 6.28 0.08
N ALA A 65 8.06 7.12 0.93
CA ALA A 65 7.84 6.77 2.33
C ALA A 65 6.91 5.58 2.45
N LEU A 66 5.82 5.58 1.68
CA LEU A 66 4.88 4.45 1.69
C LEU A 66 5.58 3.16 1.27
N ARG A 67 6.40 3.23 0.24
CA ARG A 67 7.15 2.06 -0.23
C ARG A 67 8.16 1.59 0.79
N THR A 68 8.79 2.50 1.49
CA THR A 68 9.77 2.16 2.53
C THR A 68 9.08 1.44 3.69
N ILE A 69 7.93 1.93 4.12
CA ILE A 69 7.17 1.30 5.20
C ILE A 69 6.74 -0.10 4.76
N LEU A 70 6.20 -0.22 3.57
CA LEU A 70 5.73 -1.50 3.06
C LEU A 70 6.88 -2.50 2.94
N ASN A 71 8.02 -2.04 2.45
CA ASN A 71 9.20 -2.88 2.30
C ASN A 71 9.67 -3.42 3.65
N GLY A 72 9.73 -2.55 4.65
CA GLY A 72 10.15 -2.98 5.98
C GLY A 72 9.22 -4.03 6.57
N ALA A 73 7.92 -3.81 6.44
CA ALA A 73 6.95 -4.76 6.94
C ALA A 73 7.01 -6.09 6.18
N SER A 74 7.17 -6.02 4.87
CA SER A 74 7.26 -7.22 4.03
C SER A 74 8.48 -8.06 4.36
N THR A 75 9.61 -7.39 4.58
CA THR A 75 10.85 -8.07 4.92
C THR A 75 10.71 -8.83 6.22
N LYS A 76 10.06 -8.22 7.20
CA LYS A 76 9.83 -8.86 8.48
C LYS A 76 9.03 -10.14 8.32
N LEU A 77 8.12 -10.18 7.36
CA LEU A 77 7.27 -11.34 7.12
C LEU A 77 7.88 -12.35 6.15
N GLY A 78 9.07 -12.07 5.65
CA GLY A 78 9.70 -12.95 4.66
C GLY A 78 9.00 -12.90 3.32
N LYS A 79 8.35 -11.79 3.01
CA LYS A 79 7.61 -11.63 1.76
C LYS A 79 8.24 -10.54 0.91
N ARG A 80 7.92 -10.54 -0.37
CA ARG A 80 8.30 -9.47 -1.26
C ARG A 80 7.01 -8.79 -1.74
N THR A 81 6.86 -7.54 -1.42
CA THR A 81 5.64 -6.80 -1.73
C THR A 81 6.01 -5.47 -2.38
N VAL A 82 5.29 -5.15 -3.44
CA VAL A 82 5.53 -3.93 -4.21
C VAL A 82 4.25 -3.09 -4.18
N LEU A 83 4.41 -1.79 -4.03
CA LEU A 83 3.28 -0.86 -4.08
C LEU A 83 3.23 -0.22 -5.44
N GLU A 84 2.09 -0.34 -6.11
CA GLU A 84 1.85 0.29 -7.39
C GLU A 84 0.74 1.32 -7.21
N ILE A 85 1.02 2.56 -7.57
CA ILE A 85 0.04 3.65 -7.48
C ILE A 85 -0.60 3.79 -8.86
N ILE A 86 -1.91 3.57 -8.91
CA ILE A 86 -2.66 3.59 -10.16
C ILE A 86 -3.07 5.03 -10.48
N GLU A 87 -2.76 5.46 -11.68
CA GLU A 87 -3.12 6.80 -12.15
C GLU A 87 -4.26 6.75 -13.18
#